data_3cd23068ab4d13dad499e744b7ad30de
#
_entry.id   3cd23068ab4d13dad499e744b7ad30de
#
_cell.length_a   1.000
_cell.length_b   1.000
_cell.length_c   1.000
_cell.angle_alpha   90.00
_cell.angle_beta   90.00
_cell.angle_gamma   90.00
#
_symmetry.space_group_name_H-M   'P 1'
#
loop_
_entity.id
_entity.type
_entity.pdbx_description
1 polymer ?
#
loop_
_entity_poly.entity_id
_entity_poly.type
_entity_poly.pdbx_seq_one_letter_code
_entity_poly.pdbx_strand_id
1 'polypeptide(L)'
;MLEELRESFQAMLEEKGERLILDEYLPKNGTYRLLFLTESGYWIGDTLEIQYDRKEGKIAGSESKYYDLICYLDYWSKLIDMNKPVDSKKVIHSNQYLSFFVKKDSISGEKLTDEVINGYFDVLKSPEKKYKKGKTRELYGSVKEKLGEVDSELLERIRKIVLERQAFGGIDFSKKDYCKLFFVWENEDKTRAVYQQEGIRYLLPNLYNSNDFNRKQDGKILGLPNNNMGMNSKKPYLHHYSRKVTVPYLLDQDETLLQMQLFDYLSGFAAKDKVNVYVCPDDAIRIKAFRNTEEPPAVSG
;
A
#
# COMPACT_ATOMS: atom_id res chain seq x y z
N MET A 1 -4.75 -2.77 25.29
CA MET A 1 -5.17 -1.67 24.37
C MET A 1 -4.83 -1.94 22.90
N LEU A 2 -3.56 -1.98 22.41
CA LEU A 2 -3.28 -2.23 20.97
C LEU A 2 -3.67 -3.65 20.56
N GLU A 3 -3.47 -4.62 21.40
CA GLU A 3 -3.84 -6.02 21.16
C GLU A 3 -5.36 -6.16 21.06
N GLU A 4 -6.12 -5.65 22.02
CA GLU A 4 -7.59 -5.62 22.01
C GLU A 4 -8.16 -4.88 20.79
N LEU A 5 -7.52 -3.75 20.41
CA LEU A 5 -7.90 -3.01 19.23
C LEU A 5 -7.67 -3.85 17.95
N ARG A 6 -6.56 -4.59 17.88
CA ARG A 6 -6.24 -5.50 16.77
C ARG A 6 -7.22 -6.67 16.68
N GLU A 7 -7.59 -7.27 17.83
CA GLU A 7 -8.61 -8.32 17.89
C GLU A 7 -9.98 -7.83 17.45
N SER A 8 -10.40 -6.65 17.90
CA SER A 8 -11.65 -6.01 17.46
C SER A 8 -11.64 -5.74 15.96
N PHE A 9 -10.52 -5.26 15.42
CA PHE A 9 -10.36 -5.03 14.00
C PHE A 9 -10.38 -6.33 13.19
N GLN A 10 -9.70 -7.37 13.67
CA GLN A 10 -9.70 -8.69 13.03
C GLN A 10 -11.11 -9.24 12.90
N ALA A 11 -11.89 -9.19 13.96
CA ALA A 11 -13.29 -9.67 13.93
C ALA A 11 -14.15 -8.86 12.93
N MET A 12 -13.95 -7.53 12.84
CA MET A 12 -14.62 -6.71 11.82
C MET A 12 -14.17 -7.06 10.40
N LEU A 13 -12.87 -7.35 10.22
CA LEU A 13 -12.30 -7.72 8.93
C LEU A 13 -12.80 -9.08 8.46
N GLU A 14 -12.95 -10.05 9.36
CA GLU A 14 -13.54 -11.37 9.07
C GLU A 14 -15.01 -11.26 8.65
N GLU A 15 -15.76 -10.33 9.25
CA GLU A 15 -17.16 -10.10 8.95
C GLU A 15 -17.39 -9.35 7.64
N LYS A 16 -16.62 -8.26 7.38
CA LYS A 16 -16.84 -7.32 6.28
C LYS A 16 -15.86 -7.48 5.12
N GLY A 17 -14.81 -8.28 5.30
CA GLY A 17 -13.74 -8.41 4.33
C GLY A 17 -12.95 -7.10 4.12
N GLU A 18 -12.21 -7.04 3.04
CA GLU A 18 -11.38 -5.88 2.70
C GLU A 18 -12.16 -4.57 2.49
N ARG A 19 -13.47 -4.66 2.26
CA ARG A 19 -14.33 -3.46 2.16
C ARG A 19 -14.27 -2.61 3.41
N LEU A 20 -14.06 -3.21 4.58
CA LEU A 20 -13.87 -2.47 5.83
C LEU A 20 -12.78 -1.38 5.71
N ILE A 21 -11.68 -1.71 5.05
CA ILE A 21 -10.56 -0.77 4.86
C ILE A 21 -10.85 0.16 3.67
N LEU A 22 -11.37 -0.39 2.58
CA LEU A 22 -11.54 0.33 1.32
C LEU A 22 -12.63 1.40 1.39
N ASP A 23 -13.70 1.18 2.15
CA ASP A 23 -14.77 2.17 2.36
C ASP A 23 -14.26 3.44 3.08
N GLU A 24 -13.19 3.30 3.87
CA GLU A 24 -12.53 4.44 4.52
C GLU A 24 -11.28 4.92 3.78
N TYR A 25 -10.83 4.20 2.76
CA TYR A 25 -9.64 4.56 2.00
C TYR A 25 -9.84 5.83 1.20
N LEU A 26 -8.91 6.76 1.34
CA LEU A 26 -8.91 8.01 0.58
C LEU A 26 -7.73 8.01 -0.41
N PRO A 27 -7.99 7.84 -1.72
CA PRO A 27 -6.97 7.96 -2.74
C PRO A 27 -6.38 9.38 -2.76
N LYS A 28 -5.10 9.50 -3.09
CA LYS A 28 -4.47 10.82 -3.22
C LYS A 28 -4.98 11.53 -4.47
N ASN A 29 -5.03 12.86 -4.42
CA ASN A 29 -5.41 13.67 -5.57
C ASN A 29 -4.53 13.34 -6.79
N GLY A 30 -5.16 13.24 -7.96
CA GLY A 30 -4.46 12.95 -9.21
C GLY A 30 -5.33 12.40 -10.32
N THR A 31 -4.67 12.11 -11.44
CA THR A 31 -5.25 11.44 -12.59
C THR A 31 -5.00 9.94 -12.50
N TYR A 32 -6.05 9.16 -12.57
CA TYR A 32 -6.07 7.70 -12.46
C TYR A 32 -6.56 7.11 -13.78
N ARG A 33 -5.74 6.31 -14.45
CA ARG A 33 -6.04 5.75 -15.77
C ARG A 33 -5.96 4.23 -15.76
N LEU A 34 -7.02 3.61 -16.27
CA LEU A 34 -7.06 2.17 -16.51
C LEU A 34 -6.54 1.86 -17.92
N LEU A 35 -5.67 0.86 -18.02
CA LEU A 35 -5.09 0.35 -19.25
C LEU A 35 -5.45 -1.14 -19.33
N PHE A 36 -6.40 -1.47 -20.20
CA PHE A 36 -6.90 -2.82 -20.34
C PHE A 36 -5.98 -3.64 -21.23
N LEU A 37 -5.35 -4.66 -20.66
CA LEU A 37 -4.45 -5.57 -21.35
C LEU A 37 -5.23 -6.55 -22.23
N THR A 38 -4.79 -6.69 -23.48
CA THR A 38 -5.26 -7.69 -24.44
C THR A 38 -4.13 -8.68 -24.73
N GLU A 39 -4.33 -9.67 -25.58
CA GLU A 39 -3.27 -10.61 -25.97
C GLU A 39 -2.09 -9.92 -26.66
N SER A 40 -2.35 -8.94 -27.53
CA SER A 40 -1.33 -8.30 -28.37
C SER A 40 -0.98 -6.85 -27.98
N GLY A 41 -1.72 -6.23 -27.08
CA GLY A 41 -1.53 -4.81 -26.76
C GLY A 41 -2.37 -4.38 -25.56
N TYR A 42 -2.83 -3.16 -25.59
CA TYR A 42 -3.74 -2.58 -24.59
C TYR A 42 -4.63 -1.53 -25.24
N TRP A 43 -5.73 -1.22 -24.57
CA TRP A 43 -6.50 -0.04 -24.89
C TRP A 43 -6.66 0.84 -23.64
N ILE A 44 -6.79 2.15 -23.86
CA ILE A 44 -6.94 3.11 -22.77
C ILE A 44 -8.42 3.15 -22.39
N GLY A 45 -8.69 2.75 -21.15
CA GLY A 45 -10.01 2.84 -20.55
C GLY A 45 -10.30 4.19 -19.93
N ASP A 46 -11.17 4.21 -18.92
CA ASP A 46 -11.55 5.43 -18.25
C ASP A 46 -10.35 6.12 -17.57
N THR A 47 -10.37 7.43 -17.61
CA THR A 47 -9.42 8.28 -16.90
C THR A 47 -10.22 9.09 -15.89
N LEU A 48 -9.92 8.93 -14.60
CA LEU A 48 -10.59 9.61 -13.51
C LEU A 48 -9.69 10.69 -12.92
N GLU A 49 -10.26 11.88 -12.74
CA GLU A 49 -9.63 12.94 -11.94
C GLU A 49 -10.17 12.84 -10.51
N ILE A 50 -9.35 12.31 -9.61
CA ILE A 50 -9.70 12.17 -8.19
C ILE A 50 -9.20 13.40 -7.44
N GLN A 51 -10.13 14.07 -6.73
CA GLN A 51 -9.81 15.21 -5.90
C GLN A 51 -10.67 15.21 -4.65
N TYR A 52 -10.03 15.26 -3.48
CA TYR A 52 -10.70 15.36 -2.20
C TYR A 52 -10.85 16.83 -1.79
N ASP A 53 -12.10 17.28 -1.66
CA ASP A 53 -12.42 18.55 -1.01
C ASP A 53 -12.59 18.34 0.49
N ARG A 54 -11.58 18.77 1.25
CA ARG A 54 -11.58 18.62 2.71
C ARG A 54 -12.66 19.42 3.43
N LYS A 55 -13.10 20.54 2.83
CA LYS A 55 -14.12 21.40 3.45
C LYS A 55 -15.52 20.80 3.31
N GLU A 56 -15.81 20.28 2.14
CA GLU A 56 -17.11 19.65 1.86
C GLU A 56 -17.13 18.16 2.20
N GLY A 57 -15.96 17.54 2.39
CA GLY A 57 -15.84 16.09 2.60
C GLY A 57 -16.19 15.27 1.36
N LYS A 58 -16.15 15.88 0.17
CA LYS A 58 -16.51 15.24 -1.09
C LYS A 58 -15.28 14.81 -1.87
N ILE A 59 -15.42 13.72 -2.62
CA ILE A 59 -14.40 13.19 -3.50
C ILE A 59 -14.92 13.29 -4.93
N ALA A 60 -14.33 14.17 -5.75
CA ALA A 60 -14.60 14.20 -7.18
C ALA A 60 -14.05 12.90 -7.82
N GLY A 61 -14.79 12.38 -8.82
CA GLY A 61 -14.48 11.09 -9.46
C GLY A 61 -15.06 9.87 -8.76
N SER A 62 -15.62 10.02 -7.54
CA SER A 62 -16.23 8.91 -6.80
C SER A 62 -17.53 8.38 -7.41
N GLU A 63 -18.14 9.12 -8.31
CA GLU A 63 -19.34 8.73 -9.06
C GLU A 63 -19.05 7.73 -10.20
N SER A 64 -17.80 7.51 -10.54
CA SER A 64 -17.40 6.54 -11.57
C SER A 64 -17.65 5.11 -11.13
N LYS A 65 -18.18 4.29 -12.05
CA LYS A 65 -18.33 2.84 -11.83
C LYS A 65 -17.01 2.12 -11.52
N TYR A 66 -15.89 2.71 -11.85
CA TYR A 66 -14.55 2.15 -11.59
C TYR A 66 -13.90 2.68 -10.31
N TYR A 67 -14.56 3.56 -9.57
CA TYR A 67 -13.97 4.16 -8.38
C TYR A 67 -13.56 3.12 -7.33
N ASP A 68 -14.44 2.17 -7.02
CA ASP A 68 -14.16 1.10 -6.06
C ASP A 68 -12.98 0.22 -6.51
N LEU A 69 -12.95 -0.12 -7.80
CA LEU A 69 -11.82 -0.87 -8.36
C LEU A 69 -10.53 -0.08 -8.23
N ILE A 70 -10.53 1.20 -8.59
CA ILE A 70 -9.35 2.06 -8.48
C ILE A 70 -8.87 2.17 -7.04
N CYS A 71 -9.75 2.33 -6.05
CA CYS A 71 -9.38 2.33 -4.64
C CYS A 71 -8.69 1.03 -4.23
N TYR A 72 -9.20 -0.11 -4.68
CA TYR A 72 -8.59 -1.42 -4.44
C TYR A 72 -7.20 -1.53 -5.05
N LEU A 73 -7.06 -1.18 -6.34
CA LEU A 73 -5.78 -1.26 -7.07
C LEU A 73 -4.74 -0.30 -6.48
N ASP A 74 -5.15 0.91 -6.11
CA ASP A 74 -4.30 1.92 -5.47
C ASP A 74 -3.82 1.44 -4.09
N TYR A 75 -4.71 0.86 -3.30
CA TYR A 75 -4.39 0.32 -1.98
C TYR A 75 -3.30 -0.76 -2.06
N TRP A 76 -3.45 -1.74 -2.96
CA TRP A 76 -2.49 -2.84 -3.11
C TRP A 76 -1.20 -2.45 -3.85
N SER A 77 -1.14 -1.24 -4.42
CA SER A 77 0.01 -0.76 -5.20
C SER A 77 0.78 0.37 -4.55
N LYS A 78 0.23 0.96 -3.49
CA LYS A 78 0.84 2.13 -2.83
C LYS A 78 2.18 1.79 -2.21
N LEU A 79 3.09 2.75 -2.23
CA LEU A 79 4.35 2.67 -1.51
C LEU A 79 4.10 2.66 0.00
N ILE A 80 4.62 1.64 0.68
CA ILE A 80 4.45 1.46 2.12
C ILE A 80 5.21 2.51 2.91
N ASP A 81 6.47 2.74 2.53
CA ASP A 81 7.39 3.65 3.22
C ASP A 81 8.36 4.26 2.21
N MET A 82 8.50 5.58 2.25
CA MET A 82 9.48 6.33 1.44
C MET A 82 10.93 5.97 1.73
N ASN A 83 11.22 5.27 2.82
CA ASN A 83 12.55 4.72 3.11
C ASN A 83 12.79 3.36 2.47
N LYS A 84 11.74 2.70 1.96
CA LYS A 84 11.79 1.37 1.35
C LYS A 84 11.20 1.37 -0.08
N PRO A 85 11.49 2.35 -0.93
CA PRO A 85 10.92 2.42 -2.26
C PRO A 85 11.47 1.29 -3.14
N VAL A 86 10.69 0.88 -4.14
CA VAL A 86 11.19 0.02 -5.22
C VAL A 86 12.19 0.80 -6.07
N ASP A 87 11.79 1.98 -6.50
CA ASP A 87 12.68 2.91 -7.21
C ASP A 87 13.60 3.65 -6.23
N SER A 88 14.90 3.39 -6.32
CA SER A 88 15.93 4.04 -5.47
C SER A 88 16.03 5.55 -5.67
N LYS A 89 15.63 6.07 -6.83
CA LYS A 89 15.58 7.51 -7.14
C LYS A 89 14.34 8.19 -6.57
N LYS A 90 13.35 7.41 -6.10
CA LYS A 90 12.09 7.90 -5.51
C LYS A 90 11.27 8.78 -6.46
N VAL A 91 11.32 8.50 -7.74
CA VAL A 91 10.49 9.14 -8.77
C VAL A 91 9.20 8.35 -8.96
N ILE A 92 9.30 7.00 -8.95
CA ILE A 92 8.17 6.09 -9.08
C ILE A 92 7.76 5.61 -7.69
N HIS A 93 6.48 5.76 -7.36
CA HIS A 93 5.93 5.54 -6.02
C HIS A 93 5.01 4.32 -5.91
N SER A 94 4.84 3.55 -6.98
CA SER A 94 4.15 2.26 -6.93
C SER A 94 5.06 1.15 -6.42
N ASN A 95 4.43 0.07 -5.96
CA ASN A 95 5.10 -1.03 -5.26
C ASN A 95 5.05 -2.35 -6.03
N GLN A 96 4.45 -2.34 -7.25
CA GLN A 96 4.31 -3.51 -8.11
C GLN A 96 4.26 -3.10 -9.60
N TYR A 97 4.53 -4.04 -10.51
CA TYR A 97 4.65 -3.75 -11.93
C TYR A 97 3.32 -3.54 -12.67
N LEU A 98 2.19 -3.95 -12.08
CA LEU A 98 0.86 -3.73 -12.66
C LEU A 98 0.36 -2.29 -12.47
N SER A 99 1.10 -1.47 -11.73
CA SER A 99 0.77 -0.07 -11.49
C SER A 99 1.98 0.83 -11.64
N PHE A 100 1.74 2.07 -12.04
CA PHE A 100 2.81 3.03 -12.24
C PHE A 100 2.39 4.40 -11.70
N PHE A 101 2.95 4.78 -10.55
CA PHE A 101 2.61 6.00 -9.82
C PHE A 101 3.76 6.99 -9.87
N VAL A 102 3.50 8.16 -10.38
CA VAL A 102 4.49 9.22 -10.47
C VAL A 102 3.83 10.57 -10.22
N LYS A 103 4.55 11.51 -9.62
CA LYS A 103 4.07 12.88 -9.52
C LYS A 103 4.15 13.55 -10.90
N LYS A 104 3.13 14.31 -11.25
CA LYS A 104 3.06 15.01 -12.54
C LYS A 104 4.24 15.96 -12.76
N ASP A 105 4.71 16.63 -11.68
CA ASP A 105 5.90 17.49 -11.74
C ASP A 105 7.21 16.74 -11.99
N SER A 106 7.26 15.44 -11.73
CA SER A 106 8.41 14.60 -12.06
C SER A 106 8.45 14.22 -13.54
N ILE A 107 7.29 14.21 -14.22
CA ILE A 107 7.21 14.00 -15.66
C ILE A 107 7.56 15.29 -16.39
N SER A 108 6.89 16.41 -16.04
CA SER A 108 7.16 17.73 -16.66
C SER A 108 8.56 18.26 -16.37
N GLY A 109 9.15 17.90 -15.23
CA GLY A 109 10.51 18.26 -14.84
C GLY A 109 11.60 17.28 -15.31
N GLU A 110 11.28 16.40 -16.26
CA GLU A 110 12.19 15.43 -16.90
C GLU A 110 12.93 14.48 -15.94
N LYS A 111 12.39 14.29 -14.72
CA LYS A 111 12.96 13.35 -13.74
C LYS A 111 12.64 11.89 -14.05
N LEU A 112 11.58 11.65 -14.81
CA LEU A 112 11.15 10.33 -15.24
C LEU A 112 11.88 9.93 -16.52
N THR A 113 13.15 9.56 -16.38
CA THR A 113 13.98 9.08 -17.50
C THR A 113 13.76 7.58 -17.77
N ASP A 114 14.15 7.11 -18.94
CA ASP A 114 14.09 5.68 -19.29
C ASP A 114 14.98 4.84 -18.37
N GLU A 115 16.10 5.39 -17.88
CA GLU A 115 16.96 4.74 -16.89
C GLU A 115 16.22 4.50 -15.58
N VAL A 116 15.44 5.49 -15.09
CA VAL A 116 14.64 5.36 -13.88
C VAL A 116 13.56 4.29 -14.05
N ILE A 117 12.86 4.29 -15.19
CA ILE A 117 11.84 3.28 -15.50
C ILE A 117 12.47 1.88 -15.57
N ASN A 118 13.55 1.72 -16.33
CA ASN A 118 14.23 0.43 -16.44
C ASN A 118 14.71 -0.06 -15.07
N GLY A 119 15.35 0.80 -14.27
CA GLY A 119 15.79 0.45 -12.91
C GLY A 119 14.65 -0.01 -11.99
N TYR A 120 13.48 0.64 -12.08
CA TYR A 120 12.29 0.24 -11.34
C TYR A 120 11.81 -1.18 -11.74
N PHE A 121 11.64 -1.43 -13.04
CA PHE A 121 11.19 -2.73 -13.53
C PHE A 121 12.23 -3.84 -13.32
N ASP A 122 13.53 -3.55 -13.38
CA ASP A 122 14.60 -4.51 -13.09
C ASP A 122 14.55 -5.01 -11.64
N VAL A 123 14.21 -4.14 -10.68
CA VAL A 123 14.01 -4.54 -9.28
C VAL A 123 12.77 -5.42 -9.15
N LEU A 124 11.68 -5.09 -9.84
CA LEU A 124 10.43 -5.85 -9.79
C LEU A 124 10.55 -7.21 -10.48
N LYS A 125 11.32 -7.30 -11.55
CA LYS A 125 11.61 -8.56 -12.26
C LYS A 125 12.47 -9.52 -11.43
N SER A 126 13.39 -8.99 -10.64
CA SER A 126 14.34 -9.78 -9.85
C SER A 126 14.42 -9.27 -8.42
N PRO A 127 13.34 -9.41 -7.60
CA PRO A 127 13.31 -8.88 -6.24
C PRO A 127 14.43 -9.44 -5.34
N GLU A 128 14.92 -10.64 -5.61
CA GLU A 128 16.05 -11.24 -4.91
C GLU A 128 17.33 -10.42 -5.02
N LYS A 129 17.48 -9.60 -6.07
CA LYS A 129 18.61 -8.67 -6.20
C LYS A 129 18.54 -7.51 -5.18
N LYS A 130 17.33 -7.12 -4.79
CA LYS A 130 17.09 -6.14 -3.72
C LYS A 130 17.26 -6.76 -2.35
N TYR A 131 16.74 -7.96 -2.15
CA TYR A 131 16.71 -8.67 -0.87
C TYR A 131 17.89 -9.65 -0.72
N LYS A 132 19.12 -9.20 -1.03
CA LYS A 132 20.33 -10.06 -1.14
C LYS A 132 20.88 -10.58 0.18
N LYS A 133 20.68 -9.86 1.30
CA LYS A 133 21.49 -10.08 2.51
C LYS A 133 20.68 -10.61 3.68
N GLY A 134 21.25 -11.63 4.37
CA GLY A 134 20.83 -12.08 5.70
C GLY A 134 19.32 -12.30 5.83
N LYS A 135 18.76 -11.74 6.86
CA LYS A 135 17.34 -11.88 7.25
C LYS A 135 16.34 -11.40 6.21
N THR A 136 16.70 -10.40 5.38
CA THR A 136 15.82 -9.91 4.28
C THR A 136 15.68 -10.95 3.18
N ARG A 137 16.76 -11.69 2.88
CA ARG A 137 16.71 -12.78 1.90
C ARG A 137 15.81 -13.92 2.37
N GLU A 138 15.84 -14.23 3.66
CA GLU A 138 14.96 -15.26 4.25
C GLU A 138 13.48 -14.85 4.16
N LEU A 139 13.16 -13.58 4.47
CA LEU A 139 11.79 -13.06 4.34
C LEU A 139 11.29 -13.14 2.90
N TYR A 140 12.11 -12.73 1.93
CA TYR A 140 11.70 -12.82 0.53
C TYR A 140 11.62 -14.29 0.05
N GLY A 141 12.50 -15.17 0.55
CA GLY A 141 12.47 -16.60 0.25
C GLY A 141 11.11 -17.21 0.59
N SER A 142 10.59 -16.96 1.78
CA SER A 142 9.25 -17.45 2.18
C SER A 142 8.12 -16.89 1.33
N VAL A 143 8.23 -15.64 0.88
CA VAL A 143 7.26 -15.03 -0.04
C VAL A 143 7.31 -15.69 -1.42
N LYS A 144 8.50 -15.93 -1.93
CA LYS A 144 8.72 -16.60 -3.23
C LYS A 144 8.19 -18.03 -3.24
N GLU A 145 8.40 -18.79 -2.16
CA GLU A 145 7.82 -20.12 -2.00
C GLU A 145 6.29 -20.09 -2.02
N LYS A 146 5.68 -19.09 -1.42
CA LYS A 146 4.22 -18.93 -1.32
C LYS A 146 3.57 -18.46 -2.63
N LEU A 147 4.20 -17.52 -3.35
CA LEU A 147 3.63 -16.82 -4.51
C LEU A 147 4.21 -17.26 -5.87
N GLY A 148 5.27 -18.07 -5.89
CA GLY A 148 5.97 -18.43 -7.11
C GLY A 148 6.81 -17.31 -7.72
N GLU A 149 7.26 -17.52 -8.97
CA GLU A 149 8.06 -16.56 -9.72
C GLU A 149 7.22 -15.37 -10.21
N VAL A 150 7.89 -14.27 -10.53
CA VAL A 150 7.28 -13.11 -11.18
C VAL A 150 6.97 -13.44 -12.63
N ASP A 151 5.80 -13.03 -13.12
CA ASP A 151 5.48 -13.12 -14.56
C ASP A 151 6.35 -12.13 -15.34
N SER A 152 7.50 -12.63 -15.79
CA SER A 152 8.50 -11.81 -16.46
C SER A 152 8.07 -11.36 -17.85
N GLU A 153 7.21 -12.11 -18.55
CA GLU A 153 6.71 -11.74 -19.87
C GLU A 153 5.73 -10.58 -19.78
N LEU A 154 4.78 -10.68 -18.86
CA LEU A 154 3.83 -9.61 -18.58
C LEU A 154 4.54 -8.34 -18.09
N LEU A 155 5.50 -8.48 -17.17
CA LEU A 155 6.29 -7.36 -16.66
C LEU A 155 7.04 -6.63 -17.79
N GLU A 156 7.72 -7.36 -18.69
CA GLU A 156 8.45 -6.75 -19.81
C GLU A 156 7.52 -6.06 -20.81
N ARG A 157 6.35 -6.62 -21.01
CA ARG A 157 5.32 -6.01 -21.85
C ARG A 157 4.83 -4.68 -21.24
N ILE A 158 4.56 -4.65 -19.94
CA ILE A 158 4.16 -3.42 -19.24
C ILE A 158 5.31 -2.40 -19.25
N ARG A 159 6.55 -2.84 -19.02
CA ARG A 159 7.74 -1.98 -19.13
C ARG A 159 7.77 -1.26 -20.49
N LYS A 160 7.58 -2.01 -21.59
CA LYS A 160 7.56 -1.45 -22.94
C LYS A 160 6.48 -0.39 -23.10
N ILE A 161 5.25 -0.67 -22.65
CA ILE A 161 4.13 0.29 -22.72
C ILE A 161 4.47 1.60 -21.97
N VAL A 162 5.10 1.50 -20.80
CA VAL A 162 5.50 2.69 -20.02
C VAL A 162 6.62 3.47 -20.73
N LEU A 163 7.61 2.79 -21.32
CA LEU A 163 8.70 3.41 -22.05
C LEU A 163 8.22 4.12 -23.33
N GLU A 164 7.23 3.60 -24.01
CA GLU A 164 6.63 4.22 -25.21
C GLU A 164 5.88 5.53 -24.90
N ARG A 165 5.59 5.82 -23.63
CA ARG A 165 4.93 7.06 -23.16
C ARG A 165 3.50 7.30 -23.68
N GLN A 166 2.98 6.50 -24.59
CA GLN A 166 1.65 6.68 -25.18
C GLN A 166 0.54 6.60 -24.12
N ALA A 167 0.76 5.78 -23.07
CA ALA A 167 -0.15 5.65 -21.93
C ALA A 167 -0.38 6.96 -21.15
N PHE A 168 0.48 7.95 -21.32
CA PHE A 168 0.39 9.27 -20.70
C PHE A 168 -0.32 10.31 -21.60
N GLY A 169 -0.64 9.97 -22.85
CA GLY A 169 -1.24 10.89 -23.81
C GLY A 169 -2.54 11.52 -23.31
N GLY A 170 -2.70 12.83 -23.49
CA GLY A 170 -3.89 13.57 -23.08
C GLY A 170 -4.05 13.83 -21.57
N ILE A 171 -3.05 13.48 -20.74
CA ILE A 171 -3.05 13.82 -19.31
C ILE A 171 -2.49 15.24 -19.13
N ASP A 172 -3.19 16.05 -18.31
CA ASP A 172 -2.73 17.40 -17.93
C ASP A 172 -1.66 17.28 -16.81
N PHE A 173 -0.42 17.68 -17.14
CA PHE A 173 0.71 17.71 -16.21
C PHE A 173 0.96 19.06 -15.53
N SER A 174 0.08 20.03 -15.69
CA SER A 174 0.22 21.36 -15.06
C SER A 174 0.03 21.33 -13.55
N LYS A 175 -0.73 20.36 -13.04
CA LYS A 175 -0.99 20.19 -11.61
C LYS A 175 0.15 19.44 -10.89
N LYS A 176 0.33 19.71 -9.59
CA LYS A 176 1.35 19.06 -8.74
C LYS A 176 0.78 17.84 -7.98
N ASP A 177 -0.05 17.07 -8.62
CA ASP A 177 -0.64 15.85 -8.07
C ASP A 177 -0.08 14.59 -8.73
N TYR A 178 -0.73 13.45 -8.53
CA TYR A 178 -0.27 12.18 -9.08
C TYR A 178 -0.81 11.90 -10.48
N CYS A 179 0.00 11.23 -11.30
CA CYS A 179 -0.42 10.44 -12.44
C CYS A 179 -0.25 8.97 -12.07
N LYS A 180 -1.35 8.20 -12.11
CA LYS A 180 -1.37 6.78 -11.76
C LYS A 180 -1.96 5.96 -12.89
N LEU A 181 -1.17 5.03 -13.41
CA LEU A 181 -1.57 4.07 -14.43
C LEU A 181 -1.80 2.72 -13.77
N PHE A 182 -2.85 2.01 -14.18
CA PHE A 182 -3.19 0.68 -13.73
C PHE A 182 -3.39 -0.24 -14.92
N PHE A 183 -2.63 -1.32 -14.99
CA PHE A 183 -2.72 -2.35 -16.02
C PHE A 183 -3.67 -3.44 -15.54
N VAL A 184 -4.81 -3.57 -16.19
CA VAL A 184 -5.94 -4.38 -15.75
C VAL A 184 -6.42 -5.31 -16.87
N TRP A 185 -7.20 -6.32 -16.51
CA TRP A 185 -7.94 -7.16 -17.43
C TRP A 185 -9.43 -6.81 -17.37
N GLU A 186 -10.19 -7.16 -18.41
CA GLU A 186 -11.67 -7.02 -18.38
C GLU A 186 -12.31 -7.87 -17.28
N ASN A 187 -11.70 -9.00 -16.96
CA ASN A 187 -12.10 -9.80 -15.80
C ASN A 187 -11.60 -9.13 -14.53
N GLU A 188 -12.52 -8.50 -13.79
CA GLU A 188 -12.23 -7.77 -12.56
C GLU A 188 -11.72 -8.69 -11.44
N ASP A 189 -12.28 -9.89 -11.27
CA ASP A 189 -11.84 -10.83 -10.23
C ASP A 189 -10.38 -11.26 -10.45
N LYS A 190 -10.02 -11.55 -11.71
CA LYS A 190 -8.63 -11.82 -12.07
C LYS A 190 -7.74 -10.63 -11.74
N THR A 191 -8.18 -9.42 -12.10
CA THR A 191 -7.43 -8.18 -11.83
C THR A 191 -7.19 -8.03 -10.34
N ARG A 192 -8.21 -8.15 -9.50
CA ARG A 192 -8.11 -8.03 -8.05
C ARG A 192 -7.15 -9.07 -7.47
N ALA A 193 -7.30 -10.34 -7.85
CA ALA A 193 -6.46 -11.44 -7.34
C ALA A 193 -4.98 -11.22 -7.66
N VAL A 194 -4.65 -10.84 -8.89
CA VAL A 194 -3.25 -10.63 -9.29
C VAL A 194 -2.65 -9.38 -8.63
N TYR A 195 -3.43 -8.30 -8.49
CA TYR A 195 -2.98 -7.09 -7.77
C TYR A 195 -2.68 -7.36 -6.29
N GLN A 196 -3.52 -8.12 -5.62
CA GLN A 196 -3.27 -8.52 -4.23
C GLN A 196 -2.03 -9.39 -4.13
N GLN A 197 -1.89 -10.41 -4.99
CA GLN A 197 -0.74 -11.29 -5.02
C GLN A 197 0.57 -10.50 -5.23
N GLU A 198 0.63 -9.65 -6.24
CA GLU A 198 1.83 -8.86 -6.52
C GLU A 198 2.06 -7.75 -5.49
N GLY A 199 1.00 -7.16 -4.93
CA GLY A 199 1.10 -6.24 -3.79
C GLY A 199 1.75 -6.90 -2.58
N ILE A 200 1.29 -8.10 -2.21
CA ILE A 200 1.85 -8.89 -1.09
C ILE A 200 3.32 -9.25 -1.35
N ARG A 201 3.71 -9.55 -2.58
CA ARG A 201 5.09 -9.90 -2.94
C ARG A 201 6.12 -8.86 -2.49
N TYR A 202 5.79 -7.58 -2.61
CA TYR A 202 6.67 -6.47 -2.26
C TYR A 202 6.38 -5.88 -0.88
N LEU A 203 5.20 -6.17 -0.33
CA LEU A 203 4.78 -5.76 1.01
C LEU A 203 5.47 -6.58 2.09
N LEU A 204 5.36 -7.91 2.04
CA LEU A 204 5.80 -8.80 3.10
C LEU A 204 7.29 -8.66 3.47
N PRO A 205 8.25 -8.53 2.53
CA PRO A 205 9.66 -8.33 2.89
C PRO A 205 9.95 -6.98 3.57
N ASN A 206 9.01 -6.04 3.53
CA ASN A 206 9.13 -4.68 4.03
C ASN A 206 8.27 -4.38 5.27
N LEU A 207 7.55 -5.36 5.79
CA LEU A 207 6.66 -5.20 6.95
C LEU A 207 7.39 -4.79 8.23
N TYR A 208 8.64 -5.24 8.39
CA TYR A 208 9.40 -4.95 9.59
C TYR A 208 10.21 -3.66 9.46
N ASN A 209 10.34 -2.93 10.56
CA ASN A 209 11.08 -1.68 10.67
C ASN A 209 12.57 -1.87 10.29
N SER A 210 13.27 -2.72 11.07
CA SER A 210 14.63 -3.17 10.78
C SER A 210 14.71 -4.68 10.96
N ASN A 211 15.25 -5.35 9.96
CA ASN A 211 15.44 -6.79 9.99
C ASN A 211 16.55 -7.23 10.98
N ASP A 212 17.29 -6.28 11.56
CA ASP A 212 18.30 -6.59 12.60
C ASP A 212 17.66 -7.18 13.84
N PHE A 213 16.41 -6.82 14.14
CA PHE A 213 15.66 -7.32 15.28
C PHE A 213 14.94 -8.64 15.03
N ASN A 214 14.91 -9.13 13.80
CA ASN A 214 14.20 -10.36 13.46
C ASN A 214 14.76 -11.56 14.21
N ARG A 215 13.88 -12.45 14.66
CA ARG A 215 14.19 -13.72 15.31
C ARG A 215 13.38 -14.84 14.70
N LYS A 216 13.94 -16.05 14.66
CA LYS A 216 13.19 -17.27 14.33
C LYS A 216 12.70 -17.91 15.60
N GLN A 217 11.41 -18.21 15.64
CA GLN A 217 10.78 -18.95 16.72
C GLN A 217 9.67 -19.82 16.12
N ASP A 218 9.68 -21.11 16.45
CA ASP A 218 8.66 -22.10 16.03
C ASP A 218 8.40 -22.09 14.51
N GLY A 219 9.46 -21.97 13.71
CA GLY A 219 9.40 -21.91 12.25
C GLY A 219 8.96 -20.56 11.65
N LYS A 220 8.54 -19.61 12.49
CA LYS A 220 8.13 -18.27 12.09
C LYS A 220 9.25 -17.24 12.22
N ILE A 221 9.21 -16.21 11.38
CA ILE A 221 10.10 -15.05 11.49
C ILE A 221 9.34 -13.95 12.23
N LEU A 222 9.76 -13.65 13.44
CA LEU A 222 9.25 -12.55 14.24
C LEU A 222 10.09 -11.31 14.00
N GLY A 223 9.45 -10.16 13.86
CA GLY A 223 10.12 -8.87 13.65
C GLY A 223 9.39 -7.70 14.30
N LEU A 224 10.06 -6.56 14.34
CA LEU A 224 9.47 -5.32 14.80
C LEU A 224 8.62 -4.71 13.70
N PRO A 225 7.29 -4.55 13.89
CA PRO A 225 6.43 -3.94 12.89
C PRO A 225 6.89 -2.56 12.44
N ASN A 226 6.76 -2.27 11.15
CA ASN A 226 7.08 -0.95 10.59
C ASN A 226 5.88 -0.01 10.68
N ASN A 227 5.50 0.36 11.88
CA ASN A 227 4.44 1.31 12.11
C ASN A 227 5.02 2.72 12.21
N ASN A 228 4.97 3.45 11.13
CA ASN A 228 5.47 4.82 11.09
C ASN A 228 4.50 5.86 11.68
N MET A 229 3.76 5.53 12.70
CA MET A 229 2.89 6.49 13.41
C MET A 229 3.68 7.56 14.17
N GLY A 230 4.66 8.20 13.52
CA GLY A 230 5.51 9.21 14.12
C GLY A 230 6.62 8.68 15.02
N MET A 231 6.77 7.37 15.19
CA MET A 231 7.86 6.80 15.96
C MET A 231 9.19 6.86 15.19
N ASN A 232 10.28 7.04 15.92
CA ASN A 232 11.61 7.01 15.32
C ASN A 232 11.95 5.58 14.87
N SER A 233 11.80 5.32 13.57
CA SER A 233 12.04 4.01 12.97
C SER A 233 13.48 3.52 13.08
N LYS A 234 14.46 4.43 13.26
CA LYS A 234 15.88 4.09 13.34
C LYS A 234 16.33 3.67 14.73
N LYS A 235 15.61 4.09 15.76
CA LYS A 235 15.97 3.84 17.17
C LYS A 235 14.74 3.48 18.00
N PRO A 236 14.07 2.36 17.69
CA PRO A 236 12.90 1.94 18.46
C PRO A 236 13.35 1.59 19.90
N TYR A 237 12.48 1.86 20.86
CA TYR A 237 12.67 1.50 22.25
C TYR A 237 13.98 2.00 22.87
N LEU A 238 14.33 3.26 22.67
CA LEU A 238 15.56 3.87 23.25
C LEU A 238 15.72 3.66 24.75
N HIS A 239 14.63 3.67 25.52
CA HIS A 239 14.64 3.39 26.96
C HIS A 239 15.05 1.97 27.33
N HIS A 240 15.04 1.04 26.37
CA HIS A 240 15.45 -0.35 26.55
C HIS A 240 16.87 -0.63 26.07
N TYR A 241 17.61 0.38 25.62
CA TYR A 241 18.92 0.21 25.01
C TYR A 241 19.94 -0.52 25.92
N SER A 242 19.90 -0.25 27.22
CA SER A 242 20.76 -0.88 28.22
C SER A 242 20.20 -2.19 28.83
N ARG A 243 18.99 -2.61 28.41
CA ARG A 243 18.36 -3.82 28.93
C ARG A 243 18.77 -5.04 28.12
N LYS A 244 18.72 -6.24 28.76
CA LYS A 244 18.96 -7.54 28.09
C LYS A 244 17.99 -7.76 26.93
N VAL A 245 16.74 -7.32 27.05
CA VAL A 245 15.74 -7.32 25.98
C VAL A 245 15.60 -5.89 25.46
N THR A 246 16.23 -5.61 24.35
CA THR A 246 16.24 -4.27 23.74
C THR A 246 14.98 -3.96 22.91
N VAL A 247 14.32 -5.00 22.38
CA VAL A 247 13.07 -4.90 21.63
C VAL A 247 12.06 -5.87 22.23
N PRO A 248 11.15 -5.38 23.10
CA PRO A 248 10.22 -6.25 23.85
C PRO A 248 9.00 -6.71 23.05
N TYR A 249 8.77 -6.15 21.86
CA TYR A 249 7.59 -6.40 21.05
C TYR A 249 7.98 -6.84 19.65
N LEU A 250 7.75 -8.11 19.35
CA LEU A 250 7.97 -8.71 18.03
C LEU A 250 6.71 -9.48 17.63
N LEU A 251 6.33 -9.36 16.37
CA LEU A 251 5.17 -10.03 15.77
C LEU A 251 5.61 -10.89 14.59
N ASP A 252 4.84 -11.92 14.26
CA ASP A 252 5.00 -12.65 13.02
C ASP A 252 4.47 -11.84 11.82
N GLN A 253 4.60 -12.37 10.60
CA GLN A 253 4.22 -11.65 9.39
C GLN A 253 2.71 -11.43 9.29
N ASP A 254 1.90 -12.40 9.68
CA ASP A 254 0.44 -12.32 9.58
C ASP A 254 -0.11 -11.31 10.60
N GLU A 255 0.36 -11.36 11.84
CA GLU A 255 0.03 -10.37 12.87
C GLU A 255 0.48 -8.95 12.49
N THR A 256 1.67 -8.84 11.87
CA THR A 256 2.21 -7.55 11.43
C THR A 256 1.40 -6.99 10.26
N LEU A 257 0.96 -7.84 9.34
CA LEU A 257 0.09 -7.45 8.24
C LEU A 257 -1.27 -6.95 8.77
N LEU A 258 -1.87 -7.70 9.68
CA LEU A 258 -3.13 -7.32 10.32
C LEU A 258 -3.00 -5.97 11.05
N GLN A 259 -1.91 -5.76 11.77
CA GLN A 259 -1.64 -4.49 12.45
C GLN A 259 -1.42 -3.34 11.46
N MET A 260 -0.77 -3.57 10.33
CA MET A 260 -0.64 -2.56 9.28
C MET A 260 -2.00 -2.20 8.68
N GLN A 261 -2.84 -3.19 8.40
CA GLN A 261 -4.20 -2.98 7.89
C GLN A 261 -5.07 -2.21 8.87
N LEU A 262 -4.96 -2.49 10.18
CA LEU A 262 -5.61 -1.69 11.23
C LEU A 262 -5.18 -0.22 11.15
N PHE A 263 -3.88 0.06 11.02
CA PHE A 263 -3.40 1.44 10.93
C PHE A 263 -3.79 2.11 9.61
N ASP A 264 -3.88 1.36 8.51
CA ASP A 264 -4.42 1.87 7.24
C ASP A 264 -5.89 2.27 7.39
N TYR A 265 -6.70 1.43 8.07
CA TYR A 265 -8.09 1.73 8.39
C TYR A 265 -8.23 3.00 9.24
N LEU A 266 -7.46 3.11 10.33
CA LEU A 266 -7.45 4.30 11.18
C LEU A 266 -6.94 5.55 10.44
N SER A 267 -5.98 5.39 9.52
CA SER A 267 -5.46 6.46 8.69
C SER A 267 -6.50 6.99 7.70
N GLY A 268 -7.40 6.13 7.22
CA GLY A 268 -8.54 6.52 6.39
C GLY A 268 -9.46 7.50 7.14
N PHE A 269 -9.77 7.23 8.40
CA PHE A 269 -10.52 8.15 9.25
C PHE A 269 -9.77 9.45 9.50
N ALA A 270 -8.49 9.36 9.86
CA ALA A 270 -7.67 10.53 10.12
C ALA A 270 -7.55 11.45 8.91
N ALA A 271 -7.50 10.90 7.69
CA ALA A 271 -7.50 11.67 6.45
C ALA A 271 -8.80 12.47 6.23
N LYS A 272 -9.90 12.05 6.87
CA LYS A 272 -11.22 12.71 6.87
C LYS A 272 -11.45 13.54 8.16
N ASP A 273 -10.40 13.89 8.89
CA ASP A 273 -10.42 14.64 10.18
C ASP A 273 -11.10 13.92 11.35
N LYS A 274 -11.34 12.63 11.27
CA LYS A 274 -11.86 11.79 12.35
C LYS A 274 -10.71 11.19 13.15
N VAL A 275 -10.22 11.93 14.15
CA VAL A 275 -8.98 11.59 14.89
C VAL A 275 -9.24 10.96 16.26
N ASN A 276 -10.48 11.03 16.76
CA ASN A 276 -10.88 10.40 18.02
C ASN A 276 -11.43 9.02 17.72
N VAL A 277 -10.82 7.99 18.27
CA VAL A 277 -11.21 6.59 18.05
C VAL A 277 -11.85 6.05 19.32
N TYR A 278 -13.04 5.50 19.16
CA TYR A 278 -13.79 4.79 20.19
C TYR A 278 -13.80 3.30 19.87
N VAL A 279 -13.50 2.48 20.87
CA VAL A 279 -13.48 1.03 20.75
C VAL A 279 -14.50 0.44 21.71
N CYS A 280 -15.46 -0.30 21.17
CA CYS A 280 -16.48 -1.01 21.96
C CYS A 280 -16.53 -2.46 21.48
N PRO A 281 -15.89 -3.41 22.17
CA PRO A 281 -15.82 -4.82 21.73
C PRO A 281 -17.19 -5.50 21.56
N ASP A 282 -18.18 -5.06 22.34
CA ASP A 282 -19.53 -5.64 22.37
C ASP A 282 -20.48 -5.03 21.32
N ASP A 283 -20.04 -4.05 20.55
CA ASP A 283 -20.85 -3.37 19.55
C ASP A 283 -20.68 -4.02 18.15
N ALA A 284 -21.71 -3.99 17.31
CA ALA A 284 -21.64 -4.44 15.92
C ALA A 284 -20.59 -3.66 15.10
N ILE A 285 -20.39 -2.39 15.43
CA ILE A 285 -19.30 -1.55 14.89
C ILE A 285 -18.31 -1.28 16.03
N ARG A 286 -17.37 -2.19 16.19
CA ARG A 286 -16.44 -2.21 17.34
C ARG A 286 -15.47 -1.03 17.37
N ILE A 287 -15.20 -0.42 16.21
CA ILE A 287 -14.30 0.73 16.09
C ILE A 287 -15.05 1.85 15.38
N LYS A 288 -15.20 2.98 16.06
CA LYS A 288 -15.82 4.20 15.51
C LYS A 288 -14.84 5.36 15.61
N ALA A 289 -14.86 6.24 14.62
CA ALA A 289 -14.00 7.42 14.61
C ALA A 289 -14.83 8.71 14.45
N PHE A 290 -14.44 9.75 15.18
CA PHE A 290 -15.16 11.01 15.31
C PHE A 290 -14.23 12.20 15.08
N ARG A 291 -14.80 13.30 14.63
CA ARG A 291 -14.11 14.61 14.61
C ARG A 291 -14.04 15.20 16.01
N ASN A 292 -13.11 16.13 16.23
CA ASN A 292 -13.00 16.86 17.51
C ASN A 292 -14.27 17.68 17.85
N THR A 293 -15.10 17.98 16.86
CA THR A 293 -16.35 18.73 17.02
C THR A 293 -17.58 17.85 17.25
N GLU A 294 -17.43 16.53 17.16
CA GLU A 294 -18.49 15.57 17.38
C GLU A 294 -18.44 15.05 18.82
N GLU A 295 -19.59 14.91 19.47
CA GLU A 295 -19.66 14.29 20.79
C GLU A 295 -19.45 12.77 20.66
N PRO A 296 -18.53 12.17 21.43
CA PRO A 296 -18.41 10.74 21.48
C PRO A 296 -19.68 10.11 22.07
N PRO A 297 -20.02 8.86 21.70
CA PRO A 297 -21.16 8.19 22.32
C PRO A 297 -20.97 8.08 23.83
N ALA A 298 -22.04 8.26 24.57
CA ALA A 298 -22.01 8.07 26.01
C ALA A 298 -21.54 6.64 26.32
N VAL A 299 -20.51 6.52 27.16
CA VAL A 299 -20.07 5.21 27.66
C VAL A 299 -21.15 4.76 28.64
N SER A 300 -21.97 3.76 28.24
CA SER A 300 -22.80 3.04 29.18
C SER A 300 -21.86 2.24 30.08
N GLY A 301 -21.67 2.72 31.31
CA GLY A 301 -20.93 2.03 32.36
C GLY A 301 -21.63 0.76 32.80
#